data_eecd7715c5c83d3f6a3f84cb73f53a38
#
_entry.id   eecd7715c5c83d3f6a3f84cb73f53a38
#
_cell.length_a   1.000
_cell.length_b   1.000
_cell.length_c   1.000
_cell.angle_alpha   90.00
_cell.angle_beta   90.00
_cell.angle_gamma   90.00
#
_symmetry.space_group_name_H-M   'P 1'
#
loop_
_entity.id
_entity.type
_entity.pdbx_description
1 polymer ?
#
loop_
_entity_poly.entity_id
_entity_poly.type
_entity_poly.pdbx_seq_one_letter_code
_entity_poly.pdbx_strand_id
1 'polypeptide(L)'
;MGSIFDITVVDQDSIRAYQHIQKAADEIERIENLISEWRPYTQISQVNQNAGIRPVRVDREVFELTQRAIRYSILTDGAFDISVAALDKVWFFDGSMEEIPTEESIRRSVQHVGYQHILLDSVNSTIFLEKEDMKIG
;
A
#
# COMPACT_ATOMS: atom_id res chain seq x y z
N MET A 1 8.96 4.96 0.11
CA MET A 1 8.10 5.22 1.30
C MET A 1 8.24 6.69 1.69
N GLY A 2 7.16 7.35 2.06
CA GLY A 2 7.16 8.79 2.39
C GLY A 2 7.67 9.12 3.80
N SER A 3 8.45 8.25 4.43
CA SER A 3 8.94 8.41 5.80
C SER A 3 10.47 8.44 5.84
N ILE A 4 11.01 9.15 6.85
CA ILE A 4 12.45 9.14 7.14
C ILE A 4 12.77 7.90 7.98
N PHE A 5 13.85 7.21 7.65
CA PHE A 5 14.37 6.08 8.41
C PHE A 5 15.71 6.44 9.03
N ASP A 6 15.79 6.41 10.36
CA ASP A 6 17.04 6.55 11.09
C ASP A 6 17.52 5.16 11.52
N ILE A 7 18.68 4.74 10.99
CA ILE A 7 19.26 3.43 11.28
C ILE A 7 20.50 3.62 12.15
N THR A 8 20.46 3.12 13.37
CA THR A 8 21.59 3.15 14.31
C THR A 8 22.08 1.72 14.57
N VAL A 9 23.38 1.51 14.40
CA VAL A 9 24.06 0.25 14.70
C VAL A 9 25.14 0.48 15.74
N VAL A 10 25.17 -0.36 16.78
CA VAL A 10 26.22 -0.38 17.79
C VAL A 10 27.13 -1.59 17.53
N ASP A 11 28.37 -1.34 17.13
CA ASP A 11 29.39 -2.37 16.88
C ASP A 11 30.76 -1.84 17.24
N GLN A 12 31.69 -2.73 17.60
CA GLN A 12 33.10 -2.38 17.83
C GLN A 12 33.89 -2.22 16.52
N ASP A 13 33.39 -2.77 15.42
CA ASP A 13 33.98 -2.69 14.08
C ASP A 13 33.12 -1.78 13.19
N SER A 14 33.66 -0.66 12.79
CA SER A 14 32.97 0.31 11.94
C SER A 14 32.62 -0.23 10.55
N ILE A 15 33.48 -1.08 9.96
CA ILE A 15 33.22 -1.69 8.64
C ILE A 15 32.01 -2.61 8.74
N ARG A 16 31.95 -3.44 9.77
CA ARG A 16 30.80 -4.33 10.02
C ARG A 16 29.54 -3.53 10.34
N ALA A 17 29.64 -2.45 11.09
CA ALA A 17 28.50 -1.56 11.35
C ALA A 17 27.91 -0.99 10.05
N TYR A 18 28.75 -0.47 9.16
CA TYR A 18 28.31 0.02 7.85
C TYR A 18 27.66 -1.07 6.98
N GLN A 19 28.20 -2.28 6.99
CA GLN A 19 27.59 -3.41 6.26
C GLN A 19 26.19 -3.76 6.79
N HIS A 20 25.95 -3.66 8.10
CA HIS A 20 24.61 -3.88 8.68
C HIS A 20 23.64 -2.75 8.32
N ILE A 21 24.10 -1.49 8.32
CA ILE A 21 23.29 -0.36 7.86
C ILE A 21 22.89 -0.55 6.39
N GLN A 22 23.85 -0.92 5.54
CA GLN A 22 23.59 -1.12 4.12
C GLN A 22 22.57 -2.25 3.88
N LYS A 23 22.70 -3.39 4.57
CA LYS A 23 21.72 -4.49 4.48
C LYS A 23 20.32 -4.06 4.87
N ALA A 24 20.19 -3.21 5.91
CA ALA A 24 18.90 -2.69 6.33
C ALA A 24 18.31 -1.72 5.27
N ALA A 25 19.15 -0.87 4.69
CA ALA A 25 18.74 0.04 3.61
C ALA A 25 18.30 -0.74 2.35
N ASP A 26 19.08 -1.76 1.96
CA ASP A 26 18.76 -2.63 0.81
C ASP A 26 17.42 -3.36 1.02
N GLU A 27 17.13 -3.82 2.24
CA GLU A 27 15.88 -4.49 2.56
C GLU A 27 14.68 -3.51 2.52
N ILE A 28 14.86 -2.29 3.01
CA ILE A 28 13.84 -1.23 2.90
C ILE A 28 13.53 -0.95 1.43
N GLU A 29 14.57 -0.81 0.60
CA GLU A 29 14.40 -0.57 -0.83
C GLU A 29 13.73 -1.76 -1.54
N ARG A 30 14.11 -3.00 -1.17
CA ARG A 30 13.48 -4.22 -1.68
C ARG A 30 11.97 -4.23 -1.40
N ILE A 31 11.57 -3.95 -0.16
CA ILE A 31 10.16 -3.89 0.23
C ILE A 31 9.45 -2.75 -0.52
N GLU A 32 10.06 -1.58 -0.61
CA GLU A 32 9.49 -0.45 -1.34
C GLU A 32 9.23 -0.76 -2.81
N ASN A 33 10.12 -1.53 -3.45
CA ASN A 33 9.94 -1.98 -4.83
C ASN A 33 8.78 -2.99 -5.00
N LEU A 34 8.33 -3.62 -3.92
CA LEU A 34 7.16 -4.50 -3.94
C LEU A 34 5.85 -3.74 -3.73
N ILE A 35 5.81 -2.83 -2.74
CA ILE A 35 4.55 -2.31 -2.19
C ILE A 35 4.29 -0.82 -2.44
N SER A 36 5.27 -0.04 -2.90
CA SER A 36 5.05 1.40 -3.11
C SER A 36 4.00 1.67 -4.18
N GLU A 37 2.91 2.33 -3.81
CA GLU A 37 1.89 2.76 -4.77
C GLU A 37 2.33 3.92 -5.67
N TRP A 38 3.39 4.63 -5.27
CA TRP A 38 3.96 5.77 -6.00
C TRP A 38 4.88 5.35 -7.16
N ARG A 39 5.40 4.12 -7.12
CA ARG A 39 6.26 3.57 -8.18
C ARG A 39 5.39 2.73 -9.13
N PRO A 40 5.29 3.08 -10.43
CA PRO A 40 4.30 2.48 -11.33
C PRO A 40 4.52 0.99 -11.65
N TYR A 41 5.73 0.47 -11.36
CA TYR A 41 6.12 -0.90 -11.67
C TYR A 41 6.01 -1.86 -10.49
N THR A 42 5.63 -1.39 -9.30
CA THR A 42 5.48 -2.27 -8.12
C THR A 42 4.27 -3.18 -8.23
N GLN A 43 4.24 -4.23 -7.43
CA GLN A 43 3.13 -5.18 -7.45
C GLN A 43 1.82 -4.54 -6.99
N ILE A 44 1.85 -3.69 -5.97
CA ILE A 44 0.66 -2.93 -5.52
C ILE A 44 0.18 -1.96 -6.61
N SER A 45 1.08 -1.27 -7.29
CA SER A 45 0.69 -0.41 -8.42
C SER A 45 0.06 -1.21 -9.55
N GLN A 46 0.54 -2.42 -9.85
CA GLN A 46 -0.08 -3.31 -10.83
C GLN A 46 -1.47 -3.77 -10.39
N VAL A 47 -1.68 -4.07 -9.11
CA VAL A 47 -3.00 -4.38 -8.54
C VAL A 47 -3.94 -3.20 -8.75
N ASN A 48 -3.51 -1.99 -8.39
CA ASN A 48 -4.29 -0.76 -8.54
C ASN A 48 -4.65 -0.46 -10.01
N GLN A 49 -3.71 -0.66 -10.94
CA GLN A 49 -3.93 -0.46 -12.37
C GLN A 49 -4.89 -1.48 -12.99
N ASN A 50 -5.10 -2.62 -12.36
CA ASN A 50 -6.01 -3.67 -12.82
C ASN A 50 -7.32 -3.73 -11.99
N ALA A 51 -7.61 -2.71 -11.19
CA ALA A 51 -8.86 -2.61 -10.45
C ALA A 51 -10.08 -2.67 -11.39
N GLY A 52 -11.05 -3.52 -11.08
CA GLY A 52 -12.24 -3.78 -11.91
C GLY A 52 -11.97 -4.60 -13.19
N ILE A 53 -10.70 -4.92 -13.49
CA ILE A 53 -10.33 -5.58 -14.77
C ILE A 53 -10.02 -7.06 -14.55
N ARG A 54 -9.05 -7.38 -13.69
CA ARG A 54 -8.60 -8.76 -13.47
C ARG A 54 -7.80 -8.92 -12.19
N PRO A 55 -7.72 -10.14 -11.63
CA PRO A 55 -6.79 -10.48 -10.56
C PRO A 55 -5.33 -10.31 -11.01
N VAL A 56 -4.49 -9.87 -10.08
CA VAL A 56 -3.04 -9.73 -10.28
C VAL A 56 -2.32 -10.67 -9.34
N ARG A 57 -1.42 -11.49 -9.90
CA ARG A 57 -0.54 -12.35 -9.12
C ARG A 57 0.54 -11.51 -8.47
N VAL A 58 0.77 -11.73 -7.18
CA VAL A 58 1.77 -11.03 -6.38
C VAL A 58 2.66 -12.02 -5.63
N ASP A 59 3.80 -11.55 -5.15
CA ASP A 59 4.65 -12.35 -4.27
C ASP A 59 3.91 -12.69 -2.97
N ARG A 60 4.27 -13.83 -2.39
CA ARG A 60 3.62 -14.32 -1.19
C ARG A 60 3.69 -13.32 -0.03
N GLU A 61 4.78 -12.59 0.08
CA GLU A 61 4.97 -11.55 1.09
C GLU A 61 3.95 -10.41 0.94
N VAL A 62 3.71 -9.94 -0.28
CA VAL A 62 2.70 -8.91 -0.58
C VAL A 62 1.30 -9.43 -0.32
N PHE A 63 1.02 -10.69 -0.73
CA PHE A 63 -0.25 -11.35 -0.47
C PHE A 63 -0.55 -11.45 1.05
N GLU A 64 0.41 -11.94 1.83
CA GLU A 64 0.27 -12.12 3.29
C GLU A 64 0.12 -10.77 4.00
N LEU A 65 0.82 -9.74 3.55
CA LEU A 65 0.66 -8.38 4.07
C LEU A 65 -0.76 -7.85 3.83
N THR A 66 -1.25 -7.99 2.59
CA THR A 66 -2.62 -7.58 2.24
C THR A 66 -3.68 -8.36 3.02
N GLN A 67 -3.50 -9.68 3.15
CA GLN A 67 -4.39 -10.52 3.96
C GLN A 67 -4.43 -10.07 5.43
N ARG A 68 -3.26 -9.73 5.99
CA ARG A 68 -3.16 -9.20 7.36
C ARG A 68 -3.88 -7.86 7.49
N ALA A 69 -3.70 -6.96 6.52
CA ALA A 69 -4.38 -5.67 6.51
C ALA A 69 -5.91 -5.84 6.51
N ILE A 70 -6.45 -6.70 5.63
CA ILE A 70 -7.89 -7.00 5.60
C ILE A 70 -8.38 -7.56 6.94
N ARG A 71 -7.59 -8.41 7.59
CA ARG A 71 -7.95 -8.91 8.93
C ARG A 71 -8.08 -7.78 9.95
N TYR A 72 -7.20 -6.78 9.91
CA TYR A 72 -7.33 -5.61 10.77
C TYR A 72 -8.53 -4.73 10.37
N SER A 73 -8.84 -4.62 9.09
CA SER A 73 -10.06 -3.91 8.65
C SER A 73 -11.32 -4.56 9.24
N ILE A 74 -11.39 -5.89 9.23
CA ILE A 74 -12.49 -6.64 9.85
C ILE A 74 -12.55 -6.41 11.36
N LEU A 75 -11.39 -6.51 12.05
CA LEU A 75 -11.32 -6.35 13.52
C LEU A 75 -11.71 -4.95 13.99
N THR A 76 -11.50 -3.94 13.18
CA THR A 76 -11.78 -2.54 13.49
C THR A 76 -13.10 -2.04 12.90
N ASP A 77 -13.90 -2.93 12.31
CA ASP A 77 -15.15 -2.60 11.62
C ASP A 77 -14.95 -1.48 10.57
N GLY A 78 -13.84 -1.58 9.82
CA GLY A 78 -13.48 -0.63 8.77
C GLY A 78 -12.85 0.67 9.24
N ALA A 79 -12.58 0.86 10.54
CA ALA A 79 -11.85 2.04 11.01
C ALA A 79 -10.38 2.06 10.52
N PHE A 80 -9.81 0.90 10.23
CA PHE A 80 -8.61 0.73 9.42
C PHE A 80 -9.00 0.09 8.09
N ASP A 81 -8.66 0.72 6.97
CA ASP A 81 -8.93 0.20 5.64
C ASP A 81 -7.85 0.65 4.65
N ILE A 82 -7.11 -0.30 4.08
CA ILE A 82 -6.05 0.00 3.12
C ILE A 82 -6.58 0.51 1.78
N SER A 83 -7.87 0.35 1.49
CA SER A 83 -8.48 0.90 0.28
C SER A 83 -8.73 2.40 0.37
N VAL A 84 -8.46 3.03 1.54
CA VAL A 84 -8.50 4.48 1.71
C VAL A 84 -7.55 5.21 0.75
N ALA A 85 -6.54 4.53 0.21
CA ALA A 85 -5.68 5.04 -0.84
C ALA A 85 -6.44 5.52 -2.10
N ALA A 86 -7.69 5.06 -2.32
CA ALA A 86 -8.56 5.58 -3.37
C ALA A 86 -8.95 7.06 -3.17
N LEU A 87 -8.85 7.58 -1.94
CA LEU A 87 -9.13 8.97 -1.62
C LEU A 87 -8.07 9.96 -2.15
N ASP A 88 -6.90 9.51 -2.57
CA ASP A 88 -5.84 10.35 -3.17
C ASP A 88 -6.34 11.20 -4.33
N LYS A 89 -7.41 10.77 -5.01
CA LYS A 89 -8.03 11.52 -6.10
C LYS A 89 -8.73 12.80 -5.64
N VAL A 90 -8.98 12.93 -4.34
CA VAL A 90 -9.75 14.02 -3.73
C VAL A 90 -8.97 14.72 -2.64
N TRP A 91 -8.14 13.97 -1.90
CA TRP A 91 -7.34 14.49 -0.79
C TRP A 91 -5.85 14.47 -1.14
N PHE A 92 -5.18 15.60 -0.94
CA PHE A 92 -3.75 15.74 -1.12
C PHE A 92 -3.13 16.05 0.25
N PHE A 93 -2.26 15.16 0.73
CA PHE A 93 -1.63 15.29 2.05
C PHE A 93 -0.18 15.80 1.97
N ASP A 94 0.25 16.26 0.80
CA ASP A 94 1.58 16.81 0.51
C ASP A 94 1.68 18.32 0.72
N GLY A 95 0.58 18.95 1.18
CA GLY A 95 0.49 20.40 1.38
C GLY A 95 0.08 21.18 0.12
N SER A 96 -0.20 20.52 -1.00
CA SER A 96 -0.65 21.17 -2.24
C SER A 96 -2.14 21.50 -2.29
N MET A 97 -2.90 21.05 -1.26
CA MET A 97 -4.35 21.29 -1.22
C MET A 97 -4.65 22.77 -0.89
N GLU A 98 -5.21 23.49 -1.84
CA GLU A 98 -5.62 24.89 -1.67
C GLU A 98 -7.07 25.02 -1.16
N GLU A 99 -7.94 24.06 -1.49
CA GLU A 99 -9.37 24.09 -1.13
C GLU A 99 -9.82 22.74 -0.55
N ILE A 100 -10.76 22.80 0.38
CA ILE A 100 -11.39 21.58 0.92
C ILE A 100 -12.30 20.99 -0.17
N PRO A 101 -12.20 19.67 -0.43
CA PRO A 101 -13.05 19.01 -1.42
C PRO A 101 -14.54 19.20 -1.14
N THR A 102 -15.33 19.28 -2.20
CA THR A 102 -16.79 19.39 -2.07
C THR A 102 -17.40 18.11 -1.51
N GLU A 103 -18.54 18.20 -0.83
CA GLU A 103 -19.26 17.02 -0.32
C GLU A 103 -19.56 15.99 -1.42
N GLU A 104 -19.84 16.45 -2.64
CA GLU A 104 -20.11 15.56 -3.77
C GLU A 104 -18.84 14.80 -4.21
N SER A 105 -17.68 15.46 -4.26
CA SER A 105 -16.40 14.81 -4.60
C SER A 105 -15.97 13.81 -3.52
N ILE A 106 -16.18 14.16 -2.24
CA ILE A 106 -15.93 13.25 -1.12
C ILE A 106 -16.84 12.02 -1.23
N ARG A 107 -18.15 12.22 -1.44
CA ARG A 107 -19.11 11.12 -1.56
C ARG A 107 -18.79 10.18 -2.71
N ARG A 108 -18.35 10.71 -3.86
CA ARG A 108 -17.90 9.90 -4.99
C ARG A 108 -16.63 9.11 -4.66
N SER A 109 -15.66 9.73 -4.03
CA SER A 109 -14.40 9.09 -3.67
C SER A 109 -14.60 7.94 -2.68
N VAL A 110 -15.45 8.12 -1.67
CA VAL A 110 -15.77 7.06 -0.67
C VAL A 110 -16.42 5.82 -1.30
N GLN A 111 -17.09 5.93 -2.46
CA GLN A 111 -17.66 4.77 -3.15
C GLN A 111 -16.62 3.76 -3.63
N HIS A 112 -15.36 4.17 -3.77
CA HIS A 112 -14.25 3.32 -4.16
C HIS A 112 -13.49 2.74 -2.97
N VAL A 113 -13.87 3.10 -1.74
CA VAL A 113 -13.30 2.56 -0.50
C VAL A 113 -14.15 1.39 0.00
N GLY A 114 -13.52 0.36 0.51
CA GLY A 114 -14.18 -0.78 1.14
C GLY A 114 -13.35 -2.05 1.00
N TYR A 115 -12.73 -2.48 2.10
CA TYR A 115 -11.92 -3.71 2.16
C TYR A 115 -12.67 -4.97 1.73
N GLN A 116 -14.01 -4.97 1.83
CA GLN A 116 -14.88 -6.08 1.42
C GLN A 116 -14.80 -6.38 -0.08
N HIS A 117 -14.34 -5.41 -0.88
CA HIS A 117 -14.17 -5.51 -2.33
C HIS A 117 -12.73 -5.87 -2.74
N ILE A 118 -11.88 -6.23 -1.77
CA ILE A 118 -10.53 -6.74 -2.02
C ILE A 118 -10.60 -8.27 -1.93
N LEU A 119 -10.55 -8.95 -3.05
CA LEU A 119 -10.64 -10.40 -3.13
C LEU A 119 -9.25 -11.02 -3.17
N LEU A 120 -9.04 -12.05 -2.35
CA LEU A 120 -7.78 -12.78 -2.23
C LEU A 120 -7.96 -14.24 -2.63
N ASP A 121 -7.09 -14.73 -3.53
CA ASP A 121 -6.94 -16.16 -3.83
C ASP A 121 -5.60 -16.66 -3.30
N SER A 122 -5.65 -17.44 -2.23
CA SER A 122 -4.47 -17.98 -1.56
C SER A 122 -3.75 -19.08 -2.36
N VAL A 123 -4.46 -19.77 -3.25
CA VAL A 123 -3.89 -20.84 -4.08
C VAL A 123 -2.98 -20.25 -5.14
N ASN A 124 -3.43 -19.20 -5.80
CA ASN A 124 -2.73 -18.54 -6.90
C ASN A 124 -1.91 -17.31 -6.44
N SER A 125 -2.02 -16.91 -5.17
CA SER A 125 -1.44 -15.66 -4.62
C SER A 125 -1.86 -14.45 -5.46
N THR A 126 -3.17 -14.29 -5.69
CA THR A 126 -3.68 -13.14 -6.44
C THR A 126 -4.50 -12.20 -5.57
N ILE A 127 -4.44 -10.92 -5.92
CA ILE A 127 -5.25 -9.85 -5.36
C ILE A 127 -6.12 -9.28 -6.48
N PHE A 128 -7.41 -9.10 -6.22
CA PHE A 128 -8.33 -8.45 -7.14
C PHE A 128 -9.15 -7.38 -6.42
N LEU A 129 -9.17 -6.19 -6.98
CA LEU A 129 -10.04 -5.10 -6.56
C LEU A 129 -11.29 -5.14 -7.45
N GLU A 130 -12.45 -5.42 -6.87
CA GLU A 130 -13.69 -5.66 -7.63
C GLU A 130 -14.21 -4.44 -8.39
N LYS A 131 -13.95 -3.24 -7.87
CA LYS A 131 -14.48 -2.01 -8.47
C LYS A 131 -13.38 -1.28 -9.23
N GLU A 132 -13.75 -0.68 -10.37
CA GLU A 132 -12.92 0.31 -11.04
C GLU A 132 -12.59 1.45 -10.07
N ASP A 133 -11.44 2.07 -10.27
CA ASP A 133 -10.96 3.19 -9.45
C ASP A 133 -10.66 2.86 -7.97
N MET A 134 -10.82 1.62 -7.51
CA MET A 134 -10.27 1.21 -6.23
C MET A 134 -8.74 1.29 -6.24
N LYS A 135 -8.18 1.55 -5.07
CA LYS A 135 -6.74 1.63 -4.86
C LYS A 135 -6.42 1.16 -3.45
N ILE A 136 -5.33 0.44 -3.30
CA ILE A 136 -4.76 0.04 -2.01
C ILE A 136 -3.36 0.61 -1.85
N GLY A 137 -3.01 0.98 -0.59
CA GLY A 137 -1.71 1.55 -0.25
C GLY A 137 -1.40 1.44 1.23
#